data_816ef4a73887164b8a9705628408f72f
#
_entry.id   816ef4a73887164b8a9705628408f72f
#
_cell.length_a   1.000
_cell.length_b   1.000
_cell.length_c   1.000
_cell.angle_alpha   90.00
_cell.angle_beta   90.00
_cell.angle_gamma   90.00
#
_symmetry.space_group_name_H-M   'P 1'
#
loop_
_entity.id
_entity.type
_entity.pdbx_description
1 polymer ?
#
loop_
_entity_poly.entity_id
_entity_poly.type
_entity_poly.pdbx_seq_one_letter_code
_entity_poly.pdbx_strand_id
1 'polypeptide(L)'
;MAAPAADHAYDLVLRGGTVFDGSGAPGVVADVAVRDGRIAAVGRGLAAGAEEIDARGRIVTPGFVDIHTHYDGQATWGERMTPSSGHGVTTVVMGNCGVGFAPCRPEDHDRLIRLMEGVEDIPFPVLTEGLPWTWESFPDYLDFLAGRAFDVDIAAQLPHAALRVYVMGERGANREPATTADVAAMAALARRAVEAGALGFSTSRTLNHRTSDGQPTPTLTAGEDELTGIAMGLAAAGRGVLQVVSDFFPDGAAELAMLRRIVERSGRPLSFSLVQSPKSPEGWKAMLAGLSAAVDAGLPMKAQVCGRPVGVLFGLELTLNPFSQNPVFAELKDKPLADKVAALSDPSFRARLLAHDADAKGPFAGSALRAWDNLFPMDAEPDYEPTADRTVAAIAAREGRDPAVVALDALLANDGRGMLYHPFLNYAGGSLDPSFAMLSHRDTVPGLSDGGAHVGMICDGSFPTSNLIHWTRDRTRGPRLPLETMIARQTRDTAQAVGLLDRGLIAPGYRADLNVIDYAGLKLEAPKVAYDLPAGGRRLVQRAHGYVATIVGGVVTQRDGEPTGALPGRLVRGGQAPPLAMAAE
;
A
#
# COMPACT_ATOMS: atom_id res chain seq x y z
N MET A 1 -13.99 16.96 -47.35
CA MET A 1 -14.67 15.70 -47.03
C MET A 1 -13.72 14.93 -46.13
N ALA A 2 -14.03 14.77 -44.86
CA ALA A 2 -13.27 13.89 -43.99
C ALA A 2 -13.50 12.43 -44.46
N ALA A 3 -12.40 11.66 -44.56
CA ALA A 3 -12.52 10.23 -44.83
C ALA A 3 -13.42 9.59 -43.79
N PRO A 4 -14.29 8.61 -44.17
CA PRO A 4 -15.07 7.89 -43.20
C PRO A 4 -14.11 7.23 -42.21
N ALA A 5 -14.41 7.37 -40.91
CA ALA A 5 -13.67 6.66 -39.86
C ALA A 5 -13.67 5.16 -40.22
N ALA A 6 -12.48 4.55 -40.29
CA ALA A 6 -12.37 3.12 -40.51
C ALA A 6 -13.14 2.42 -39.39
N ASP A 7 -14.07 1.55 -39.74
CA ASP A 7 -14.87 0.77 -38.78
C ASP A 7 -13.97 -0.32 -38.20
N HIS A 8 -13.21 0.04 -37.14
CA HIS A 8 -12.31 -0.91 -36.49
C HIS A 8 -13.10 -1.90 -35.64
N ALA A 9 -12.70 -3.17 -35.71
CA ALA A 9 -13.35 -4.22 -34.93
C ALA A 9 -13.16 -4.05 -33.42
N TYR A 10 -12.09 -3.34 -33.01
CA TYR A 10 -11.70 -3.15 -31.60
C TYR A 10 -11.21 -1.73 -31.36
N ASP A 11 -11.31 -1.27 -30.11
CA ASP A 11 -10.78 0.04 -29.68
C ASP A 11 -9.24 -0.01 -29.57
N LEU A 12 -8.73 -1.10 -28.96
CA LEU A 12 -7.32 -1.34 -28.71
C LEU A 12 -6.97 -2.81 -28.98
N VAL A 13 -5.81 -3.07 -29.58
CA VAL A 13 -5.25 -4.42 -29.71
C VAL A 13 -3.79 -4.44 -29.26
N LEU A 14 -3.46 -5.32 -28.31
CA LEU A 14 -2.08 -5.65 -27.93
C LEU A 14 -1.62 -6.80 -28.79
N ARG A 15 -0.51 -6.62 -29.55
CA ARG A 15 -0.07 -7.57 -30.59
C ARG A 15 1.07 -8.47 -30.12
N GLY A 16 0.85 -9.78 -30.14
CA GLY A 16 1.89 -10.80 -30.09
C GLY A 16 2.70 -10.87 -28.79
N GLY A 17 2.13 -10.40 -27.69
CA GLY A 17 2.76 -10.48 -26.37
C GLY A 17 2.68 -11.87 -25.76
N THR A 18 3.55 -12.17 -24.79
CA THR A 18 3.39 -13.36 -23.94
C THR A 18 2.36 -13.03 -22.85
N VAL A 19 1.13 -13.51 -23.03
CA VAL A 19 0.00 -13.22 -22.15
C VAL A 19 0.03 -14.15 -20.94
N PHE A 20 0.18 -13.59 -19.76
CA PHE A 20 -0.09 -14.23 -18.47
C PHE A 20 -1.47 -13.76 -18.02
N ASP A 21 -2.45 -14.62 -18.13
CA ASP A 21 -3.87 -14.27 -18.01
C ASP A 21 -4.38 -14.00 -16.59
N GLY A 22 -3.50 -14.12 -15.56
CA GLY A 22 -3.86 -13.97 -14.15
C GLY A 22 -4.44 -15.24 -13.52
N SER A 23 -4.62 -16.33 -14.25
CA SER A 23 -5.10 -17.61 -13.69
C SER A 23 -4.03 -18.38 -12.91
N GLY A 24 -2.76 -18.03 -13.09
CA GLY A 24 -1.61 -18.80 -12.62
C GLY A 24 -1.12 -19.84 -13.65
N ALA A 25 -1.70 -19.85 -14.84
CA ALA A 25 -1.23 -20.68 -15.96
C ALA A 25 0.01 -20.06 -16.61
N PRO A 26 0.89 -20.87 -17.24
CA PRO A 26 2.03 -20.39 -18.00
C PRO A 26 1.62 -19.42 -19.12
N GLY A 27 2.48 -18.44 -19.42
CA GLY A 27 2.25 -17.44 -20.46
C GLY A 27 2.14 -18.04 -21.87
N VAL A 28 1.25 -17.49 -22.68
CA VAL A 28 0.99 -17.91 -24.07
C VAL A 28 1.11 -16.71 -25.00
N VAL A 29 1.80 -16.87 -26.14
CA VAL A 29 1.89 -15.80 -27.14
C VAL A 29 0.54 -15.63 -27.86
N ALA A 30 -0.07 -14.44 -27.67
CA ALA A 30 -1.38 -14.11 -28.23
C ALA A 30 -1.52 -12.58 -28.42
N ASP A 31 -2.55 -12.18 -29.17
CA ASP A 31 -3.09 -10.83 -29.20
C ASP A 31 -4.18 -10.73 -28.12
N VAL A 32 -4.36 -9.51 -27.56
CA VAL A 32 -5.48 -9.17 -26.66
C VAL A 32 -6.23 -8.00 -27.26
N ALA A 33 -7.52 -8.19 -27.54
CA ALA A 33 -8.38 -7.14 -28.10
C ALA A 33 -9.35 -6.59 -27.06
N VAL A 34 -9.54 -5.28 -27.09
CA VAL A 34 -10.39 -4.53 -26.18
C VAL A 34 -11.49 -3.82 -26.96
N ARG A 35 -12.71 -3.85 -26.43
CA ARG A 35 -13.86 -3.09 -26.91
C ARG A 35 -14.69 -2.62 -25.72
N ASP A 36 -15.12 -1.36 -25.73
CA ASP A 36 -15.98 -0.77 -24.69
C ASP A 36 -15.44 -0.95 -23.27
N GLY A 37 -14.10 -0.78 -23.11
CA GLY A 37 -13.40 -0.91 -21.84
C GLY A 37 -13.31 -2.33 -21.27
N ARG A 38 -13.66 -3.35 -22.09
CA ARG A 38 -13.59 -4.75 -21.71
C ARG A 38 -12.74 -5.56 -22.67
N ILE A 39 -12.19 -6.66 -22.18
CA ILE A 39 -11.49 -7.64 -23.01
C ILE A 39 -12.55 -8.31 -23.90
N ALA A 40 -12.41 -8.14 -25.21
CA ALA A 40 -13.33 -8.68 -26.20
C ALA A 40 -12.87 -10.06 -26.70
N ALA A 41 -11.56 -10.23 -26.94
CA ALA A 41 -11.00 -11.49 -27.42
C ALA A 41 -9.54 -11.65 -27.00
N VAL A 42 -9.11 -12.91 -26.89
CA VAL A 42 -7.71 -13.32 -26.72
C VAL A 42 -7.43 -14.42 -27.73
N GLY A 43 -6.41 -14.25 -28.59
CA GLY A 43 -6.11 -15.22 -29.65
C GLY A 43 -5.00 -14.73 -30.55
N ARG A 44 -4.81 -15.39 -31.69
CA ARG A 44 -3.80 -14.99 -32.68
C ARG A 44 -4.46 -14.40 -33.91
N GLY A 45 -3.84 -13.34 -34.48
CA GLY A 45 -4.30 -12.75 -35.72
C GLY A 45 -5.66 -12.08 -35.62
N LEU A 46 -5.96 -11.47 -34.48
CA LEU A 46 -7.20 -10.73 -34.27
C LEU A 46 -7.31 -9.56 -35.27
N ALA A 47 -8.53 -9.15 -35.59
CA ALA A 47 -8.80 -8.02 -36.46
C ALA A 47 -8.14 -6.72 -35.94
N ALA A 48 -8.03 -5.70 -36.78
CA ALA A 48 -7.41 -4.44 -36.43
C ALA A 48 -8.21 -3.67 -35.36
N GLY A 49 -7.47 -3.01 -34.46
CA GLY A 49 -7.99 -2.01 -33.51
C GLY A 49 -7.77 -0.59 -34.03
N ALA A 50 -8.53 0.35 -33.47
CA ALA A 50 -8.31 1.78 -33.70
C ALA A 50 -6.93 2.21 -33.18
N GLU A 51 -6.48 1.62 -32.08
CA GLU A 51 -5.13 1.71 -31.55
C GLU A 51 -4.51 0.32 -31.48
N GLU A 52 -3.20 0.20 -31.79
CA GLU A 52 -2.45 -1.05 -31.66
C GLU A 52 -1.14 -0.82 -30.89
N ILE A 53 -0.82 -1.71 -29.97
CA ILE A 53 0.43 -1.70 -29.21
C ILE A 53 1.21 -2.97 -29.53
N ASP A 54 2.44 -2.82 -30.02
CA ASP A 54 3.35 -3.95 -30.25
C ASP A 54 3.87 -4.48 -28.90
N ALA A 55 3.39 -5.67 -28.53
CA ALA A 55 3.78 -6.36 -27.31
C ALA A 55 4.77 -7.53 -27.58
N ARG A 56 5.29 -7.67 -28.79
CA ARG A 56 6.24 -8.75 -29.11
C ARG A 56 7.51 -8.65 -28.27
N GLY A 57 7.93 -9.77 -27.68
CA GLY A 57 9.04 -9.82 -26.73
C GLY A 57 8.73 -9.22 -25.35
N ARG A 58 7.49 -8.83 -25.10
CA ARG A 58 7.00 -8.30 -23.82
C ARG A 58 6.04 -9.29 -23.17
N ILE A 59 5.83 -9.16 -21.86
CA ILE A 59 4.73 -9.84 -21.19
C ILE A 59 3.51 -8.92 -21.13
N VAL A 60 2.33 -9.54 -21.25
CA VAL A 60 1.04 -8.88 -21.04
C VAL A 60 0.39 -9.50 -19.83
N THR A 61 0.00 -8.68 -18.86
CA THR A 61 -0.62 -9.12 -17.61
C THR A 61 -1.91 -8.36 -17.36
N PRO A 62 -2.83 -8.88 -16.53
CA PRO A 62 -3.86 -8.01 -15.95
C PRO A 62 -3.21 -6.86 -15.20
N GLY A 63 -3.91 -5.74 -15.05
CA GLY A 63 -3.52 -4.66 -14.17
C GLY A 63 -3.48 -5.13 -12.71
N PHE A 64 -2.53 -4.60 -11.94
CA PHE A 64 -2.40 -5.00 -10.54
C PHE A 64 -3.48 -4.34 -9.68
N VAL A 65 -3.97 -5.07 -8.68
CA VAL A 65 -4.99 -4.61 -7.74
C VAL A 65 -4.34 -4.46 -6.36
N ASP A 66 -4.12 -3.22 -5.95
CA ASP A 66 -3.51 -2.90 -4.68
C ASP A 66 -4.60 -2.71 -3.62
N ILE A 67 -4.71 -3.67 -2.72
CA ILE A 67 -5.81 -3.76 -1.75
C ILE A 67 -5.52 -3.08 -0.40
N HIS A 68 -4.33 -2.47 -0.26
CA HIS A 68 -3.96 -1.83 0.99
C HIS A 68 -3.19 -0.52 0.73
N THR A 69 -3.94 0.57 0.62
CA THR A 69 -3.42 1.91 0.34
C THR A 69 -4.09 2.96 1.22
N HIS A 70 -3.54 4.18 1.25
CA HIS A 70 -3.98 5.31 2.05
C HIS A 70 -4.15 6.59 1.21
N TYR A 71 -4.77 6.43 0.04
CA TYR A 71 -5.07 7.56 -0.85
C TYR A 71 -6.29 8.39 -0.41
N ASP A 72 -6.84 8.16 0.79
CA ASP A 72 -8.04 8.81 1.31
C ASP A 72 -8.00 10.33 1.23
N GLY A 73 -6.87 10.94 1.55
CA GLY A 73 -6.64 12.36 1.35
C GLY A 73 -6.30 12.66 -0.10
N GLN A 74 -5.28 11.99 -0.67
CA GLN A 74 -4.76 12.30 -2.01
C GLN A 74 -5.86 12.24 -3.09
N ALA A 75 -6.81 11.31 -3.00
CA ALA A 75 -7.94 11.21 -3.92
C ALA A 75 -8.88 12.44 -3.88
N THR A 76 -8.77 13.30 -2.85
CA THR A 76 -9.58 14.52 -2.77
C THR A 76 -8.95 15.72 -3.47
N TRP A 77 -7.63 15.77 -3.61
CA TRP A 77 -6.92 16.86 -4.29
C TRP A 77 -6.18 16.44 -5.56
N GLY A 78 -5.81 15.16 -5.68
CA GLY A 78 -5.07 14.62 -6.82
C GLY A 78 -5.98 13.78 -7.73
N GLU A 79 -5.59 13.66 -8.99
CA GLU A 79 -6.22 12.81 -10.00
C GLU A 79 -5.39 11.55 -10.28
N ARG A 80 -4.15 11.53 -9.79
CA ARG A 80 -3.19 10.45 -10.01
C ARG A 80 -2.81 9.80 -8.70
N MET A 81 -2.99 8.49 -8.64
CA MET A 81 -2.66 7.69 -7.45
C MET A 81 -1.19 7.25 -7.49
N THR A 82 -0.31 8.24 -7.62
CA THR A 82 1.16 8.05 -7.51
C THR A 82 1.52 7.85 -6.02
N PRO A 83 2.39 6.88 -5.65
CA PRO A 83 3.27 6.12 -6.56
C PRO A 83 2.66 4.87 -7.21
N SER A 84 1.55 4.32 -6.71
CA SER A 84 1.01 3.02 -7.14
C SER A 84 0.77 2.94 -8.65
N SER A 85 0.21 4.00 -9.27
CA SER A 85 -0.06 4.02 -10.71
C SER A 85 1.20 3.89 -11.58
N GLY A 86 2.39 4.28 -11.07
CA GLY A 86 3.68 4.11 -11.73
C GLY A 86 4.25 2.68 -11.70
N HIS A 87 3.55 1.75 -11.04
CA HIS A 87 3.97 0.36 -10.83
C HIS A 87 2.99 -0.66 -11.40
N GLY A 88 2.23 -0.27 -12.44
CA GLY A 88 1.27 -1.16 -13.10
C GLY A 88 -0.01 -1.41 -12.32
N VAL A 89 -0.25 -0.67 -11.25
CA VAL A 89 -1.51 -0.72 -10.50
C VAL A 89 -2.59 -0.01 -11.29
N THR A 90 -3.74 -0.65 -11.43
CA THR A 90 -4.92 -0.15 -12.15
C THR A 90 -6.13 0.03 -11.24
N THR A 91 -6.07 -0.52 -10.02
CA THR A 91 -7.09 -0.38 -9.00
C THR A 91 -6.44 -0.29 -7.62
N VAL A 92 -6.84 0.70 -6.82
CA VAL A 92 -6.41 0.85 -5.42
C VAL A 92 -7.60 0.77 -4.48
N VAL A 93 -7.39 0.18 -3.30
CA VAL A 93 -8.37 0.17 -2.20
C VAL A 93 -7.80 0.98 -1.05
N MET A 94 -8.48 2.05 -0.67
CA MET A 94 -8.11 2.95 0.42
C MET A 94 -9.04 2.84 1.62
N GLY A 95 -8.77 3.57 2.70
CA GLY A 95 -9.49 3.45 3.97
C GLY A 95 -9.05 2.25 4.78
N ASN A 96 -7.80 1.82 4.63
CA ASN A 96 -7.20 0.74 5.40
C ASN A 96 -6.79 1.19 6.82
N CYS A 97 -6.31 0.28 7.64
CA CYS A 97 -5.80 0.55 8.99
C CYS A 97 -6.79 1.27 9.92
N GLY A 98 -8.06 1.35 9.55
CA GLY A 98 -9.09 2.04 10.33
C GLY A 98 -8.95 3.55 10.38
N VAL A 99 -8.13 4.17 9.52
CA VAL A 99 -7.93 5.61 9.42
C VAL A 99 -8.48 6.16 8.11
N GLY A 100 -8.94 7.42 8.12
CA GLY A 100 -9.53 8.10 6.96
C GLY A 100 -10.34 9.32 7.41
N PHE A 101 -11.02 9.99 6.45
CA PHE A 101 -11.60 11.31 6.65
C PHE A 101 -13.15 11.34 6.63
N ALA A 102 -13.79 10.17 6.64
CA ALA A 102 -15.25 10.08 6.70
C ALA A 102 -15.72 8.83 7.46
N PRO A 103 -16.83 8.92 8.23
CA PRO A 103 -17.61 10.13 8.50
C PRO A 103 -16.86 11.11 9.42
N CYS A 104 -17.12 12.41 9.29
CA CYS A 104 -16.45 13.42 10.09
C CYS A 104 -17.35 14.64 10.31
N ARG A 105 -17.52 15.08 11.56
CA ARG A 105 -18.17 16.34 11.88
C ARG A 105 -17.18 17.50 11.72
N PRO A 106 -17.65 18.73 11.45
CA PRO A 106 -16.75 19.88 11.30
C PRO A 106 -15.80 20.10 12.49
N GLU A 107 -16.27 19.88 13.71
CA GLU A 107 -15.48 20.03 14.93
C GLU A 107 -14.37 18.96 15.10
N ASP A 108 -14.41 17.86 14.34
CA ASP A 108 -13.46 16.75 14.43
C ASP A 108 -12.42 16.74 13.28
N HIS A 109 -12.44 17.73 12.36
CA HIS A 109 -11.51 17.79 11.23
C HIS A 109 -10.05 17.71 11.68
N ASP A 110 -9.62 18.58 12.59
CA ASP A 110 -8.24 18.59 13.10
C ASP A 110 -7.86 17.30 13.81
N ARG A 111 -8.82 16.64 14.46
CA ARG A 111 -8.60 15.36 15.13
C ARG A 111 -8.25 14.26 14.13
N LEU A 112 -9.01 14.15 13.03
CA LEU A 112 -8.72 13.16 12.00
C LEU A 112 -7.45 13.49 11.23
N ILE A 113 -7.12 14.78 11.01
CA ILE A 113 -5.84 15.20 10.45
C ILE A 113 -4.69 14.75 11.34
N ARG A 114 -4.72 15.00 12.66
CA ARG A 114 -3.67 14.57 13.59
C ARG A 114 -3.53 13.06 13.68
N LEU A 115 -4.64 12.34 13.56
CA LEU A 115 -4.62 10.88 13.51
C LEU A 115 -3.92 10.40 12.24
N MET A 116 -4.29 10.94 11.08
CA MET A 116 -3.68 10.56 9.80
C MET A 116 -2.19 10.96 9.75
N GLU A 117 -1.83 12.15 10.23
CA GLU A 117 -0.44 12.59 10.32
C GLU A 117 0.40 11.63 11.17
N GLY A 118 -0.12 11.21 12.30
CA GLY A 118 0.62 10.35 13.23
C GLY A 118 0.70 8.88 12.79
N VAL A 119 -0.34 8.36 12.13
CA VAL A 119 -0.39 6.97 11.66
C VAL A 119 0.31 6.83 10.31
N GLU A 120 0.04 7.74 9.36
CA GLU A 120 0.45 7.59 7.95
C GLU A 120 1.57 8.56 7.53
N ASP A 121 2.11 9.35 8.47
CA ASP A 121 3.20 10.31 8.21
C ASP A 121 2.88 11.27 7.03
N ILE A 122 1.61 11.70 6.93
CA ILE A 122 1.20 12.73 5.98
C ILE A 122 1.16 14.07 6.73
N PRO A 123 2.02 15.07 6.38
CA PRO A 123 2.15 16.28 7.18
C PRO A 123 0.84 17.06 7.35
N PHE A 124 0.60 17.59 8.55
CA PHE A 124 -0.58 18.39 8.90
C PHE A 124 -0.88 19.51 7.86
N PRO A 125 0.09 20.32 7.39
CA PRO A 125 -0.17 21.35 6.39
C PRO A 125 -0.68 20.79 5.05
N VAL A 126 -0.18 19.62 4.62
CA VAL A 126 -0.63 18.94 3.40
C VAL A 126 -2.10 18.57 3.49
N LEU A 127 -2.49 17.99 4.62
CA LEU A 127 -3.87 17.57 4.86
C LEU A 127 -4.82 18.77 5.02
N THR A 128 -4.37 19.81 5.73
CA THR A 128 -5.17 21.02 5.96
C THR A 128 -5.46 21.77 4.66
N GLU A 129 -4.47 21.89 3.75
CA GLU A 129 -4.66 22.54 2.46
C GLU A 129 -5.40 21.62 1.47
N GLY A 130 -5.11 20.31 1.51
CA GLY A 130 -5.59 19.36 0.51
C GLY A 130 -7.03 18.90 0.71
N LEU A 131 -7.56 18.87 1.94
CA LEU A 131 -8.90 18.32 2.23
C LEU A 131 -9.98 19.40 2.08
N PRO A 132 -10.92 19.26 1.14
CA PRO A 132 -11.96 20.27 0.91
C PRO A 132 -13.12 20.21 1.90
N TRP A 133 -13.27 19.13 2.67
CA TRP A 133 -14.28 18.91 3.69
C TRP A 133 -15.71 19.21 3.25
N THR A 134 -16.10 18.75 2.05
CA THR A 134 -17.44 18.95 1.48
C THR A 134 -18.42 17.82 1.83
N TRP A 135 -18.05 16.94 2.75
CA TRP A 135 -18.83 15.81 3.24
C TRP A 135 -18.89 15.80 4.77
N GLU A 136 -19.91 15.14 5.32
CA GLU A 136 -19.99 14.76 6.73
C GLU A 136 -20.12 13.24 6.87
N SER A 137 -21.04 12.62 6.12
CA SER A 137 -21.22 11.16 6.15
C SER A 137 -20.27 10.44 5.18
N PHE A 138 -20.11 9.13 5.37
CA PHE A 138 -19.34 8.31 4.44
C PHE A 138 -19.99 8.22 3.04
N PRO A 139 -21.31 8.08 2.88
CA PRO A 139 -21.97 8.23 1.58
C PRO A 139 -21.63 9.54 0.86
N ASP A 140 -21.64 10.70 1.56
CA ASP A 140 -21.31 12.00 0.95
C ASP A 140 -19.85 12.01 0.44
N TYR A 141 -18.92 11.41 1.20
CA TYR A 141 -17.53 11.25 0.76
C TYR A 141 -17.42 10.39 -0.51
N LEU A 142 -18.18 9.29 -0.59
CA LEU A 142 -18.23 8.48 -1.81
C LEU A 142 -18.84 9.26 -2.98
N ASP A 143 -19.85 10.10 -2.76
CA ASP A 143 -20.46 10.93 -3.80
C ASP A 143 -19.49 12.01 -4.29
N PHE A 144 -18.72 12.61 -3.37
CA PHE A 144 -17.64 13.52 -3.73
C PHE A 144 -16.60 12.83 -4.64
N LEU A 145 -16.12 11.65 -4.25
CA LEU A 145 -15.15 10.89 -5.05
C LEU A 145 -15.72 10.46 -6.40
N ALA A 146 -17.01 10.10 -6.48
CA ALA A 146 -17.67 9.71 -7.73
C ALA A 146 -17.75 10.84 -8.75
N GLY A 147 -17.70 12.09 -8.29
CA GLY A 147 -17.64 13.28 -9.14
C GLY A 147 -16.24 13.57 -9.72
N ARG A 148 -15.23 12.77 -9.40
CA ARG A 148 -13.84 12.96 -9.83
C ARG A 148 -13.41 11.90 -10.85
N ALA A 149 -12.35 12.20 -11.60
CA ALA A 149 -11.70 11.30 -12.53
C ALA A 149 -10.27 10.99 -12.05
N PHE A 150 -9.80 9.78 -12.31
CA PHE A 150 -8.49 9.30 -11.83
C PHE A 150 -7.73 8.54 -12.91
N ASP A 151 -6.43 8.41 -12.73
CA ASP A 151 -5.59 7.59 -13.62
C ASP A 151 -5.76 6.08 -13.38
N VAL A 152 -6.31 5.67 -12.22
CA VAL A 152 -6.66 4.29 -11.84
C VAL A 152 -8.05 4.24 -11.19
N ASP A 153 -8.68 3.09 -11.14
CA ASP A 153 -9.89 2.92 -10.34
C ASP A 153 -9.56 3.00 -8.85
N ILE A 154 -10.46 3.62 -8.08
CA ILE A 154 -10.36 3.70 -6.62
C ILE A 154 -11.55 3.03 -5.96
N ALA A 155 -11.35 2.39 -4.82
CA ALA A 155 -12.41 1.87 -3.96
C ALA A 155 -12.09 2.22 -2.50
N ALA A 156 -13.11 2.44 -1.67
CA ALA A 156 -12.91 2.89 -0.30
C ALA A 156 -13.58 1.97 0.73
N GLN A 157 -12.91 1.74 1.85
CA GLN A 157 -13.44 1.08 3.04
C GLN A 157 -13.81 2.12 4.09
N LEU A 158 -14.83 1.82 4.90
CA LEU A 158 -15.23 2.65 6.04
C LEU A 158 -14.18 2.54 7.15
N PRO A 159 -13.50 3.63 7.54
CA PRO A 159 -12.47 3.60 8.58
C PRO A 159 -13.08 3.66 9.98
N HIS A 160 -12.67 2.72 10.85
CA HIS A 160 -13.22 2.57 12.19
C HIS A 160 -12.97 3.78 13.10
N ALA A 161 -11.79 4.38 13.06
CA ALA A 161 -11.47 5.51 13.94
C ALA A 161 -12.40 6.71 13.68
N ALA A 162 -12.61 7.03 12.39
CA ALA A 162 -13.56 8.08 12.00
C ALA A 162 -15.00 7.74 12.43
N LEU A 163 -15.44 6.50 12.17
CA LEU A 163 -16.77 6.02 12.57
C LEU A 163 -16.98 6.13 14.10
N ARG A 164 -15.98 5.69 14.87
CA ARG A 164 -16.03 5.67 16.33
C ARG A 164 -16.05 7.08 16.92
N VAL A 165 -15.23 7.99 16.41
CA VAL A 165 -15.25 9.41 16.81
C VAL A 165 -16.58 10.06 16.42
N TYR A 166 -17.09 9.79 15.23
CA TYR A 166 -18.36 10.35 14.76
C TYR A 166 -19.56 9.95 15.63
N VAL A 167 -19.60 8.71 16.14
CA VAL A 167 -20.70 8.21 17.01
C VAL A 167 -20.50 8.61 18.46
N MET A 168 -19.28 8.51 18.99
CA MET A 168 -19.01 8.61 20.43
C MET A 168 -18.34 9.93 20.84
N GLY A 169 -17.89 10.77 19.88
CA GLY A 169 -17.20 12.03 20.15
C GLY A 169 -15.94 11.82 21.01
N GLU A 170 -15.76 12.65 22.04
CA GLU A 170 -14.64 12.57 22.99
C GLU A 170 -14.48 11.20 23.65
N ARG A 171 -15.59 10.53 23.97
CA ARG A 171 -15.54 9.18 24.52
C ARG A 171 -14.84 8.20 23.57
N GLY A 172 -15.16 8.28 22.28
CA GLY A 172 -14.52 7.47 21.24
C GLY A 172 -13.05 7.78 21.09
N ALA A 173 -12.69 9.06 21.03
CA ALA A 173 -11.31 9.52 20.94
C ALA A 173 -10.48 9.06 22.16
N ASN A 174 -11.06 9.08 23.35
CA ASN A 174 -10.44 8.64 24.61
C ASN A 174 -10.48 7.11 24.82
N ARG A 175 -10.94 6.35 23.84
CA ARG A 175 -10.97 4.88 23.88
C ARG A 175 -11.88 4.29 24.98
N GLU A 176 -12.91 5.04 25.41
CA GLU A 176 -13.90 4.51 26.33
C GLU A 176 -14.65 3.34 25.68
N PRO A 177 -15.10 2.34 26.44
CA PRO A 177 -15.90 1.25 25.91
C PRO A 177 -17.18 1.76 25.23
N ALA A 178 -17.50 1.20 24.07
CA ALA A 178 -18.76 1.49 23.38
C ALA A 178 -19.93 0.89 24.15
N THR A 179 -21.01 1.65 24.32
CA THR A 179 -22.28 1.13 24.85
C THR A 179 -23.02 0.34 23.77
N THR A 180 -24.02 -0.43 24.16
CA THR A 180 -24.90 -1.14 23.21
C THR A 180 -25.54 -0.18 22.20
N ALA A 181 -25.87 1.05 22.61
CA ALA A 181 -26.41 2.07 21.73
C ALA A 181 -25.37 2.58 20.72
N ASP A 182 -24.12 2.80 21.16
CA ASP A 182 -23.01 3.18 20.29
C ASP A 182 -22.74 2.09 19.24
N VAL A 183 -22.70 0.83 19.66
CA VAL A 183 -22.50 -0.32 18.74
C VAL A 183 -23.62 -0.40 17.71
N ALA A 184 -24.88 -0.22 18.14
CA ALA A 184 -26.03 -0.23 17.23
C ALA A 184 -25.96 0.93 16.21
N ALA A 185 -25.53 2.13 16.65
CA ALA A 185 -25.35 3.29 15.78
C ALA A 185 -24.22 3.07 14.76
N MET A 186 -23.06 2.55 15.21
CA MET A 186 -21.94 2.20 14.32
C MET A 186 -22.34 1.12 13.30
N ALA A 187 -23.06 0.09 13.71
CA ALA A 187 -23.58 -0.96 12.83
C ALA A 187 -24.54 -0.40 11.76
N ALA A 188 -25.42 0.52 12.13
CA ALA A 188 -26.34 1.17 11.19
C ALA A 188 -25.60 2.04 10.16
N LEU A 189 -24.59 2.80 10.61
CA LEU A 189 -23.76 3.61 9.72
C LEU A 189 -22.89 2.75 8.79
N ALA A 190 -22.31 1.67 9.29
CA ALA A 190 -21.55 0.72 8.49
C ALA A 190 -22.42 0.05 7.42
N ARG A 191 -23.64 -0.34 7.77
CA ARG A 191 -24.63 -0.84 6.81
C ARG A 191 -24.89 0.21 5.70
N ARG A 192 -25.20 1.44 6.06
CA ARG A 192 -25.44 2.54 5.11
C ARG A 192 -24.22 2.81 4.21
N ALA A 193 -23.01 2.76 4.77
CA ALA A 193 -21.79 2.97 4.01
C ALA A 193 -21.62 1.91 2.90
N VAL A 194 -21.78 0.61 3.23
CA VAL A 194 -21.65 -0.45 2.21
C VAL A 194 -22.84 -0.47 1.24
N GLU A 195 -24.05 -0.10 1.67
CA GLU A 195 -25.21 0.11 0.76
C GLU A 195 -24.95 1.24 -0.22
N ALA A 196 -24.26 2.32 0.19
CA ALA A 196 -23.85 3.44 -0.66
C ALA A 196 -22.64 3.10 -1.56
N GLY A 197 -21.93 2.00 -1.31
CA GLY A 197 -20.84 1.54 -2.16
C GLY A 197 -19.47 1.49 -1.49
N ALA A 198 -19.37 1.59 -0.17
CA ALA A 198 -18.14 1.21 0.52
C ALA A 198 -17.78 -0.25 0.21
N LEU A 199 -16.50 -0.52 -0.03
CA LEU A 199 -16.03 -1.88 -0.31
C LEU A 199 -16.08 -2.76 0.94
N GLY A 200 -15.94 -2.14 2.11
CA GLY A 200 -15.93 -2.83 3.39
C GLY A 200 -15.70 -1.89 4.56
N PHE A 201 -15.09 -2.43 5.59
CA PHE A 201 -14.75 -1.76 6.85
C PHE A 201 -13.34 -2.14 7.27
N SER A 202 -12.59 -1.19 7.81
CA SER A 202 -11.24 -1.42 8.32
C SER A 202 -11.06 -0.98 9.76
N THR A 203 -10.18 -1.66 10.52
CA THR A 203 -9.85 -1.30 11.90
C THR A 203 -8.38 -1.54 12.22
N SER A 204 -7.90 -0.82 13.25
CA SER A 204 -6.54 -0.95 13.78
C SER A 204 -6.58 -1.30 15.28
N ARG A 205 -5.78 -2.30 15.64
CA ARG A 205 -5.57 -2.79 17.00
C ARG A 205 -4.07 -2.92 17.30
N THR A 206 -3.26 -1.99 16.76
CA THR A 206 -1.81 -1.95 16.98
C THR A 206 -1.40 -0.79 17.86
N LEU A 207 -0.40 -1.01 18.71
CA LEU A 207 0.24 0.01 19.54
C LEU A 207 1.11 0.98 18.71
N ASN A 208 1.43 0.62 17.47
CA ASN A 208 2.24 1.45 16.59
C ASN A 208 1.44 2.62 16.00
N HIS A 209 0.10 2.49 15.86
CA HIS A 209 -0.75 3.55 15.34
C HIS A 209 -1.09 4.56 16.43
N ARG A 210 -0.59 5.79 16.23
CA ARG A 210 -0.75 6.90 17.17
C ARG A 210 -1.04 8.18 16.41
N THR A 211 -1.72 9.11 17.08
CA THR A 211 -1.85 10.49 16.61
C THR A 211 -0.48 11.19 16.62
N SER A 212 -0.37 12.33 15.93
CA SER A 212 0.89 13.11 15.90
C SER A 212 1.32 13.65 17.26
N ASP A 213 0.39 13.75 18.22
CA ASP A 213 0.69 14.09 19.64
C ASP A 213 0.94 12.83 20.51
N GLY A 214 1.07 11.65 19.90
CA GLY A 214 1.48 10.39 20.54
C GLY A 214 0.36 9.59 21.22
N GLN A 215 -0.92 10.01 21.12
CA GLN A 215 -2.03 9.25 21.66
C GLN A 215 -2.29 7.98 20.82
N PRO A 216 -2.62 6.83 21.44
CA PRO A 216 -3.03 5.66 20.68
C PRO A 216 -4.29 5.93 19.85
N THR A 217 -4.45 5.21 18.73
CA THR A 217 -5.65 5.30 17.89
C THR A 217 -6.93 5.07 18.69
N PRO A 218 -8.05 5.74 18.37
CA PRO A 218 -9.34 5.53 19.02
C PRO A 218 -9.82 4.08 19.08
N THR A 219 -9.36 3.24 18.14
CA THR A 219 -9.81 1.86 17.96
C THR A 219 -9.00 0.81 18.72
N LEU A 220 -7.88 1.21 19.35
CA LEU A 220 -6.95 0.26 19.99
C LEU A 220 -7.63 -0.71 20.99
N THR A 221 -8.61 -0.21 21.74
CA THR A 221 -9.31 -0.97 22.78
C THR A 221 -10.71 -1.44 22.37
N ALA A 222 -11.08 -1.27 21.08
CA ALA A 222 -12.39 -1.72 20.60
C ALA A 222 -12.57 -3.22 20.84
N GLY A 223 -13.64 -3.57 21.55
CA GLY A 223 -13.92 -4.95 21.97
C GLY A 223 -14.57 -5.80 20.89
N GLU A 224 -14.64 -7.12 21.13
CA GLU A 224 -15.27 -8.08 20.23
C GLU A 224 -16.73 -7.72 19.90
N ASP A 225 -17.50 -7.25 20.89
CA ASP A 225 -18.91 -6.89 20.69
C ASP A 225 -19.06 -5.70 19.73
N GLU A 226 -18.19 -4.69 19.83
CA GLU A 226 -18.16 -3.55 18.93
C GLU A 226 -17.85 -3.99 17.49
N LEU A 227 -16.76 -4.74 17.32
CA LEU A 227 -16.35 -5.22 15.99
C LEU A 227 -17.40 -6.18 15.38
N THR A 228 -17.98 -7.05 16.20
CA THR A 228 -19.06 -7.95 15.75
C THR A 228 -20.30 -7.16 15.35
N GLY A 229 -20.70 -6.16 16.14
CA GLY A 229 -21.85 -5.32 15.83
C GLY A 229 -21.69 -4.62 14.47
N ILE A 230 -20.52 -4.04 14.20
CA ILE A 230 -20.20 -3.41 12.91
C ILE A 230 -20.23 -4.46 11.79
N ALA A 231 -19.61 -5.63 11.99
CA ALA A 231 -19.62 -6.71 11.01
C ALA A 231 -21.04 -7.22 10.70
N MET A 232 -21.93 -7.24 11.70
CA MET A 232 -23.34 -7.56 11.49
C MET A 232 -24.08 -6.49 10.69
N GLY A 233 -23.65 -5.21 10.76
CA GLY A 233 -24.12 -4.16 9.86
C GLY A 233 -23.81 -4.47 8.39
N LEU A 234 -22.59 -4.92 8.10
CA LEU A 234 -22.21 -5.38 6.75
C LEU A 234 -22.99 -6.63 6.35
N ALA A 235 -23.17 -7.58 7.27
CA ALA A 235 -23.94 -8.79 7.03
C ALA A 235 -25.40 -8.48 6.66
N ALA A 236 -26.02 -7.52 7.33
CA ALA A 236 -27.38 -7.06 7.02
C ALA A 236 -27.50 -6.43 5.63
N ALA A 237 -26.43 -5.81 5.12
CA ALA A 237 -26.35 -5.33 3.75
C ALA A 237 -26.00 -6.44 2.72
N GLY A 238 -25.66 -7.64 3.17
CA GLY A 238 -25.29 -8.78 2.33
C GLY A 238 -23.95 -8.63 1.59
N ARG A 239 -23.15 -7.59 1.91
CA ARG A 239 -21.91 -7.23 1.18
C ARG A 239 -20.88 -6.62 2.10
N GLY A 240 -19.66 -6.40 1.56
CA GLY A 240 -18.53 -5.78 2.26
C GLY A 240 -17.57 -6.79 2.85
N VAL A 241 -16.31 -6.38 2.95
CA VAL A 241 -15.20 -7.13 3.54
C VAL A 241 -14.71 -6.45 4.82
N LEU A 242 -14.04 -7.19 5.69
CA LEU A 242 -13.40 -6.68 6.91
C LEU A 242 -11.87 -6.68 6.71
N GLN A 243 -11.21 -5.59 7.10
CA GLN A 243 -9.76 -5.49 7.13
C GLN A 243 -9.31 -5.15 8.54
N VAL A 244 -8.29 -5.86 9.05
CA VAL A 244 -7.80 -5.68 10.42
C VAL A 244 -6.28 -5.58 10.42
N VAL A 245 -5.76 -4.56 11.10
CA VAL A 245 -4.35 -4.50 11.54
C VAL A 245 -4.30 -4.79 13.03
N SER A 246 -3.46 -5.74 13.45
CA SER A 246 -3.24 -6.06 14.86
C SER A 246 -1.78 -6.44 15.09
N ASP A 247 -1.28 -6.17 16.28
CA ASP A 247 0.03 -6.64 16.73
C ASP A 247 0.04 -8.15 17.02
N PHE A 248 -1.12 -8.77 17.17
CA PHE A 248 -1.23 -10.14 17.68
C PHE A 248 -0.42 -10.36 18.97
N PHE A 249 -0.39 -9.35 19.82
CA PHE A 249 0.39 -9.33 21.05
C PHE A 249 -0.47 -8.78 22.20
N PRO A 250 -0.36 -9.27 23.43
CA PRO A 250 0.53 -10.35 23.89
C PRO A 250 0.05 -11.77 23.54
N ASP A 251 -1.21 -11.98 23.18
CA ASP A 251 -1.81 -13.27 22.86
C ASP A 251 -2.42 -13.27 21.45
N GLY A 252 -1.60 -13.64 20.47
CA GLY A 252 -2.04 -13.71 19.09
C GLY A 252 -3.09 -14.80 18.83
N ALA A 253 -3.09 -15.88 19.59
CA ALA A 253 -4.07 -16.95 19.45
C ALA A 253 -5.47 -16.47 19.88
N ALA A 254 -5.57 -15.73 20.98
CA ALA A 254 -6.82 -15.14 21.45
C ALA A 254 -7.36 -14.09 20.47
N GLU A 255 -6.47 -13.23 19.93
CA GLU A 255 -6.84 -12.23 18.93
C GLU A 255 -7.37 -12.90 17.66
N LEU A 256 -6.66 -13.91 17.12
CA LEU A 256 -7.11 -14.65 15.94
C LEU A 256 -8.43 -15.40 16.19
N ALA A 257 -8.60 -15.97 17.38
CA ALA A 257 -9.85 -16.62 17.77
C ALA A 257 -11.02 -15.63 17.84
N MET A 258 -10.79 -14.40 18.29
CA MET A 258 -11.79 -13.32 18.26
C MET A 258 -12.17 -12.99 16.80
N LEU A 259 -11.20 -12.77 15.92
CA LEU A 259 -11.45 -12.49 14.50
C LEU A 259 -12.23 -13.62 13.83
N ARG A 260 -11.90 -14.87 14.16
CA ARG A 260 -12.62 -16.04 13.68
C ARG A 260 -14.09 -16.01 14.09
N ARG A 261 -14.40 -15.75 15.38
CA ARG A 261 -15.79 -15.64 15.87
C ARG A 261 -16.58 -14.53 15.18
N ILE A 262 -15.94 -13.39 14.88
CA ILE A 262 -16.55 -12.29 14.11
C ILE A 262 -16.95 -12.77 12.72
N VAL A 263 -16.08 -13.51 12.03
CA VAL A 263 -16.37 -14.08 10.70
C VAL A 263 -17.46 -15.15 10.79
N GLU A 264 -17.39 -16.05 11.76
CA GLU A 264 -18.42 -17.08 12.00
C GLU A 264 -19.83 -16.49 12.20
N ARG A 265 -19.92 -15.39 12.97
CA ARG A 265 -21.19 -14.72 13.27
C ARG A 265 -21.72 -13.88 12.12
N SER A 266 -20.84 -13.17 11.41
CA SER A 266 -21.23 -12.23 10.36
C SER A 266 -21.31 -12.85 8.96
N GLY A 267 -20.58 -13.94 8.73
CA GLY A 267 -20.39 -14.51 7.39
C GLY A 267 -19.64 -13.59 6.42
N ARG A 268 -19.01 -12.51 6.92
CA ARG A 268 -18.29 -11.55 6.07
C ARG A 268 -16.84 -11.95 5.89
N PRO A 269 -16.29 -11.82 4.66
CA PRO A 269 -14.88 -12.04 4.43
C PRO A 269 -14.02 -11.11 5.30
N LEU A 270 -12.91 -11.63 5.80
CA LEU A 270 -11.97 -10.88 6.62
C LEU A 270 -10.54 -11.08 6.13
N SER A 271 -9.80 -9.99 6.03
CA SER A 271 -8.35 -10.05 5.89
C SER A 271 -7.65 -9.33 7.04
N PHE A 272 -6.48 -9.83 7.44
CA PHE A 272 -5.65 -9.19 8.46
C PHE A 272 -4.20 -9.09 8.00
N SER A 273 -3.48 -8.08 8.48
CA SER A 273 -2.06 -7.88 8.18
C SER A 273 -1.21 -8.91 8.91
N LEU A 274 -0.37 -9.64 8.18
CA LEU A 274 0.54 -10.63 8.74
C LEU A 274 1.98 -10.31 8.36
N VAL A 275 2.82 -10.09 9.38
CA VAL A 275 4.23 -9.76 9.24
C VAL A 275 5.08 -10.56 10.23
N GLN A 276 6.36 -10.74 9.90
CA GLN A 276 7.34 -11.21 10.87
C GLN A 276 7.80 -10.06 11.76
N SER A 277 7.57 -10.16 13.06
CA SER A 277 8.05 -9.19 14.04
C SER A 277 9.41 -9.62 14.62
N PRO A 278 10.40 -8.72 14.77
CA PRO A 278 11.65 -9.06 15.44
C PRO A 278 11.45 -9.40 16.93
N LYS A 279 10.35 -8.95 17.55
CA LYS A 279 9.99 -9.32 18.93
C LYS A 279 9.49 -10.75 19.06
N SER A 280 8.96 -11.33 17.98
CA SER A 280 8.49 -12.72 17.90
C SER A 280 8.76 -13.26 16.50
N PRO A 281 10.04 -13.60 16.17
CA PRO A 281 10.45 -13.95 14.82
C PRO A 281 9.73 -15.15 14.21
N GLU A 282 9.20 -16.05 15.04
CA GLU A 282 8.48 -17.27 14.64
C GLU A 282 6.95 -17.14 14.81
N GLY A 283 6.46 -16.03 15.39
CA GLY A 283 5.03 -15.85 15.73
C GLY A 283 4.10 -15.93 14.52
N TRP A 284 4.54 -15.46 13.36
CA TRP A 284 3.80 -15.54 12.11
C TRP A 284 3.40 -16.95 11.70
N LYS A 285 4.18 -17.98 12.09
CA LYS A 285 3.89 -19.40 11.78
C LYS A 285 2.61 -19.87 12.47
N ALA A 286 2.45 -19.51 13.75
CA ALA A 286 1.26 -19.85 14.50
C ALA A 286 0.01 -19.15 13.94
N MET A 287 0.15 -17.87 13.54
CA MET A 287 -0.93 -17.12 12.91
C MET A 287 -1.33 -17.72 11.56
N LEU A 288 -0.35 -18.12 10.75
CA LEU A 288 -0.59 -18.75 9.46
C LEU A 288 -1.27 -20.13 9.61
N ALA A 289 -0.84 -20.93 10.58
CA ALA A 289 -1.48 -22.21 10.88
C ALA A 289 -2.92 -22.03 11.37
N GLY A 290 -3.17 -21.05 12.24
CA GLY A 290 -4.52 -20.72 12.70
C GLY A 290 -5.42 -20.19 11.59
N LEU A 291 -4.88 -19.40 10.67
CA LEU A 291 -5.58 -18.95 9.46
C LEU A 291 -6.00 -20.15 8.60
N SER A 292 -5.06 -21.08 8.32
CA SER A 292 -5.37 -22.28 7.52
C SER A 292 -6.46 -23.12 8.18
N ALA A 293 -6.41 -23.29 9.49
CA ALA A 293 -7.46 -24.02 10.22
C ALA A 293 -8.83 -23.32 10.10
N ALA A 294 -8.88 -21.99 10.06
CA ALA A 294 -10.12 -21.25 9.86
C ALA A 294 -10.65 -21.42 8.42
N VAL A 295 -9.76 -21.33 7.42
CA VAL A 295 -10.11 -21.50 6.01
C VAL A 295 -10.55 -22.95 5.71
N ASP A 296 -9.86 -23.94 6.27
CA ASP A 296 -10.25 -25.37 6.14
C ASP A 296 -11.61 -25.66 6.81
N ALA A 297 -12.00 -24.86 7.81
CA ALA A 297 -13.35 -24.87 8.39
C ALA A 297 -14.39 -24.10 7.57
N GLY A 298 -14.03 -23.58 6.38
CA GLY A 298 -14.94 -22.90 5.45
C GLY A 298 -15.10 -21.39 5.71
N LEU A 299 -14.27 -20.79 6.57
CA LEU A 299 -14.36 -19.35 6.84
C LEU A 299 -13.61 -18.54 5.76
N PRO A 300 -14.22 -17.49 5.22
CA PRO A 300 -13.61 -16.64 4.18
C PRO A 300 -12.57 -15.67 4.80
N MET A 301 -11.43 -16.20 5.18
CA MET A 301 -10.34 -15.43 5.78
C MET A 301 -9.09 -15.45 4.92
N LYS A 302 -8.34 -14.34 4.91
CA LYS A 302 -7.03 -14.20 4.25
C LYS A 302 -6.08 -13.42 5.14
N ALA A 303 -4.77 -13.61 4.95
CA ALA A 303 -3.78 -12.68 5.48
C ALA A 303 -3.17 -11.85 4.34
N GLN A 304 -3.05 -10.54 4.58
CA GLN A 304 -2.29 -9.62 3.72
C GLN A 304 -0.82 -9.65 4.14
N VAL A 305 0.07 -9.88 3.19
CA VAL A 305 1.51 -10.05 3.45
C VAL A 305 2.34 -9.14 2.56
N CYS A 306 3.45 -8.61 3.12
CA CYS A 306 4.38 -7.76 2.40
C CYS A 306 5.32 -8.58 1.51
N GLY A 307 5.60 -8.05 0.34
CA GLY A 307 6.55 -8.64 -0.60
C GLY A 307 8.02 -8.41 -0.26
N ARG A 308 8.31 -7.49 0.66
CA ARG A 308 9.67 -7.17 1.14
C ARG A 308 9.62 -6.69 2.59
N PRO A 309 10.76 -6.38 3.23
CA PRO A 309 10.70 -5.81 4.57
C PRO A 309 9.88 -4.52 4.58
N VAL A 310 9.06 -4.32 5.60
CA VAL A 310 8.60 -2.98 5.93
C VAL A 310 9.83 -2.24 6.44
N GLY A 311 10.29 -1.25 5.68
CA GLY A 311 11.56 -0.61 5.93
C GLY A 311 11.45 0.91 5.92
N VAL A 312 11.97 1.52 6.99
CA VAL A 312 12.05 2.98 7.11
C VAL A 312 13.28 3.48 6.39
N LEU A 313 13.12 4.51 5.58
CA LEU A 313 14.21 5.27 4.96
C LEU A 313 14.56 6.47 5.84
N PHE A 314 15.84 6.62 6.13
CA PHE A 314 16.40 7.75 6.85
C PHE A 314 17.15 8.68 5.90
N GLY A 315 16.93 9.99 6.02
CA GLY A 315 17.56 10.99 5.15
C GLY A 315 17.52 12.40 5.74
N LEU A 316 18.29 13.32 5.18
CA LEU A 316 18.31 14.73 5.64
C LEU A 316 17.06 15.51 5.25
N GLU A 317 16.33 15.04 4.23
CA GLU A 317 15.05 15.58 3.77
C GLU A 317 13.85 14.72 4.22
N LEU A 318 14.07 13.64 4.98
CA LEU A 318 13.04 12.73 5.42
C LEU A 318 12.56 13.05 6.84
N THR A 319 11.52 12.36 7.28
CA THR A 319 10.94 12.55 8.62
C THR A 319 11.93 12.16 9.70
N LEU A 320 12.73 11.10 9.45
CA LEU A 320 13.69 10.56 10.40
C LEU A 320 15.10 10.43 9.82
N ASN A 321 16.09 10.50 10.71
CA ASN A 321 17.47 10.07 10.49
C ASN A 321 18.10 9.74 11.85
N PRO A 322 19.31 9.11 11.89
CA PRO A 322 19.96 8.74 13.15
C PRO A 322 20.24 9.88 14.12
N PHE A 323 20.16 11.12 13.66
CA PHE A 323 20.44 12.33 14.43
C PHE A 323 19.19 13.15 14.74
N SER A 324 18.00 12.74 14.30
CA SER A 324 16.74 13.52 14.42
C SER A 324 16.40 13.93 15.86
N GLN A 325 16.84 13.16 16.85
CA GLN A 325 16.62 13.44 18.27
C GLN A 325 17.85 14.06 18.97
N ASN A 326 18.90 14.39 18.22
CA ASN A 326 20.09 15.02 18.76
C ASN A 326 19.85 16.53 18.89
N PRO A 327 20.10 17.16 20.06
CA PRO A 327 19.85 18.58 20.26
C PRO A 327 20.68 19.47 19.32
N VAL A 328 21.87 19.06 18.92
CA VAL A 328 22.68 19.79 17.93
C VAL A 328 22.05 19.70 16.53
N PHE A 329 21.47 18.56 16.15
CA PHE A 329 20.77 18.42 14.88
C PHE A 329 19.48 19.25 14.84
N ALA A 330 18.85 19.49 15.98
CA ALA A 330 17.66 20.34 16.07
C ALA A 330 17.90 21.76 15.53
N GLU A 331 19.17 22.29 15.60
CA GLU A 331 19.56 23.58 14.99
C GLU A 331 19.36 23.60 13.45
N LEU A 332 19.29 22.42 12.82
CA LEU A 332 19.19 22.25 11.37
C LEU A 332 17.80 21.80 10.90
N LYS A 333 16.88 21.41 11.79
CA LYS A 333 15.63 20.74 11.47
C LYS A 333 14.87 21.40 10.31
N ASP A 334 14.70 22.71 10.38
CA ASP A 334 13.90 23.49 9.43
C ASP A 334 14.76 24.23 8.37
N LYS A 335 16.05 23.89 8.27
CA LYS A 335 16.93 24.49 7.28
C LYS A 335 16.80 23.83 5.92
N PRO A 336 17.02 24.58 4.83
CA PRO A 336 17.16 24.00 3.49
C PRO A 336 18.26 22.92 3.45
N LEU A 337 18.15 21.97 2.52
CA LEU A 337 19.10 20.87 2.40
C LEU A 337 20.55 21.37 2.24
N ALA A 338 20.77 22.39 1.40
CA ALA A 338 22.11 22.96 1.18
C ALA A 338 22.75 23.47 2.48
N ASP A 339 21.95 24.12 3.35
CA ASP A 339 22.44 24.64 4.64
C ASP A 339 22.72 23.47 5.61
N LYS A 340 21.89 22.42 5.59
CA LYS A 340 22.15 21.18 6.37
C LYS A 340 23.47 20.55 5.94
N VAL A 341 23.69 20.40 4.63
CA VAL A 341 24.92 19.82 4.08
C VAL A 341 26.12 20.66 4.44
N ALA A 342 26.06 21.99 4.31
CA ALA A 342 27.14 22.89 4.67
C ALA A 342 27.52 22.77 6.15
N ALA A 343 26.52 22.78 7.05
CA ALA A 343 26.75 22.65 8.49
C ALA A 343 27.31 21.26 8.86
N LEU A 344 26.74 20.20 8.34
CA LEU A 344 27.16 18.82 8.63
C LEU A 344 28.53 18.47 8.00
N SER A 345 29.00 19.25 7.03
CA SER A 345 30.34 19.15 6.45
C SER A 345 31.37 19.98 7.22
N ASP A 346 30.94 20.96 8.04
CA ASP A 346 31.85 21.75 8.88
C ASP A 346 32.42 20.89 10.02
N PRO A 347 33.77 20.80 10.17
CA PRO A 347 34.39 19.91 11.16
C PRO A 347 33.97 20.23 12.60
N SER A 348 33.74 21.50 12.94
CA SER A 348 33.38 21.90 14.31
C SER A 348 31.94 21.54 14.65
N PHE A 349 31.00 21.77 13.72
CA PHE A 349 29.61 21.35 13.88
C PHE A 349 29.51 19.83 13.97
N ARG A 350 30.21 19.12 13.07
CA ARG A 350 30.25 17.66 13.03
C ARG A 350 30.78 17.10 14.35
N ALA A 351 31.86 17.64 14.91
CA ALA A 351 32.39 17.20 16.20
C ALA A 351 31.36 17.39 17.34
N ARG A 352 30.67 18.53 17.38
CA ARG A 352 29.59 18.80 18.35
C ARG A 352 28.44 17.76 18.20
N LEU A 353 27.99 17.51 16.97
CA LEU A 353 26.91 16.54 16.68
C LEU A 353 27.27 15.14 17.17
N LEU A 354 28.47 14.68 16.87
CA LEU A 354 28.93 13.34 17.20
C LEU A 354 29.25 13.15 18.69
N ALA A 355 29.57 14.23 19.40
CA ALA A 355 29.84 14.22 20.85
C ALA A 355 28.57 14.10 21.72
N HIS A 356 27.38 14.28 21.16
CA HIS A 356 26.13 14.22 21.90
C HIS A 356 25.38 12.90 21.58
N ASP A 357 24.97 12.19 22.63
CA ASP A 357 24.02 11.08 22.48
C ASP A 357 22.60 11.64 22.24
N ALA A 358 21.82 10.92 21.43
CA ALA A 358 20.44 11.28 21.20
C ALA A 358 19.61 11.01 22.47
N ASP A 359 18.83 12.01 22.90
CA ASP A 359 17.83 11.81 23.95
C ASP A 359 16.75 10.83 23.47
N ALA A 360 16.60 9.71 24.19
CA ALA A 360 15.68 8.63 23.83
C ALA A 360 14.24 8.97 24.21
N LYS A 361 13.50 9.67 23.33
CA LYS A 361 12.05 9.93 23.52
C LYS A 361 11.27 9.62 22.24
N GLY A 362 10.11 8.95 22.40
CA GLY A 362 9.18 8.65 21.31
C GLY A 362 9.22 7.20 20.80
N PRO A 363 8.34 6.84 19.85
CA PRO A 363 8.17 5.47 19.36
C PRO A 363 9.40 4.92 18.61
N PHE A 364 10.25 5.79 18.05
CA PHE A 364 11.53 5.45 17.44
C PHE A 364 12.69 5.93 18.34
N ALA A 365 12.53 5.83 19.66
CA ALA A 365 13.48 6.35 20.63
C ALA A 365 14.87 5.68 20.55
N GLY A 366 15.90 6.51 20.57
CA GLY A 366 17.29 6.16 20.85
C GLY A 366 17.90 5.01 20.03
N SER A 367 17.73 3.78 20.51
CA SER A 367 18.35 2.61 19.92
C SER A 367 17.81 2.24 18.54
N ALA A 368 16.55 2.53 18.21
CA ALA A 368 15.98 2.19 16.91
C ALA A 368 16.52 3.08 15.78
N LEU A 369 16.75 4.38 16.04
CA LEU A 369 17.36 5.29 15.06
C LEU A 369 18.85 4.99 14.82
N ARG A 370 19.51 4.35 15.77
CA ARG A 370 20.94 4.01 15.76
C ARG A 370 21.17 2.50 15.83
N ALA A 371 20.27 1.70 15.30
CA ALA A 371 20.46 0.25 15.17
C ALA A 371 21.50 -0.03 14.08
N TRP A 372 22.75 0.32 14.34
CA TRP A 372 23.86 0.28 13.38
C TRP A 372 24.07 -1.09 12.73
N ASP A 373 23.69 -2.16 13.42
CA ASP A 373 23.69 -3.55 12.98
C ASP A 373 22.48 -3.92 12.11
N ASN A 374 21.51 -3.00 11.97
CA ASN A 374 20.34 -3.15 11.13
C ASN A 374 20.04 -1.89 10.28
N LEU A 375 21.03 -1.03 10.06
CA LEU A 375 20.98 0.11 9.14
C LEU A 375 21.91 -0.14 7.96
N PHE A 376 21.42 0.10 6.76
CA PHE A 376 22.12 -0.14 5.50
C PHE A 376 22.16 1.13 4.65
N PRO A 377 23.32 1.58 4.17
CA PRO A 377 23.37 2.60 3.13
C PRO A 377 22.58 2.14 1.89
N MET A 378 21.72 3.01 1.36
CA MET A 378 20.93 2.72 0.15
C MET A 378 21.77 3.02 -1.09
N ASP A 379 21.91 2.04 -1.98
CA ASP A 379 22.60 2.21 -3.25
C ASP A 379 21.70 2.78 -4.34
N ALA A 380 22.32 3.16 -5.47
CA ALA A 380 21.61 3.58 -6.67
C ALA A 380 20.71 2.48 -7.25
N GLU A 381 21.11 1.22 -7.11
CA GLU A 381 20.27 0.03 -7.33
C GLU A 381 19.84 -0.50 -5.96
N PRO A 382 18.58 -0.29 -5.55
CA PRO A 382 18.13 -0.60 -4.20
C PRO A 382 18.10 -2.12 -3.95
N ASP A 383 18.83 -2.55 -2.92
CA ASP A 383 18.79 -3.92 -2.40
C ASP A 383 17.94 -3.97 -1.12
N TYR A 384 16.80 -4.66 -1.19
CA TYR A 384 15.88 -4.83 -0.06
C TYR A 384 16.08 -6.16 0.70
N GLU A 385 17.06 -6.96 0.32
CA GLU A 385 17.54 -8.14 1.05
C GLU A 385 19.06 -8.06 1.31
N PRO A 386 19.56 -6.92 1.89
CA PRO A 386 21.00 -6.69 2.02
C PRO A 386 21.64 -7.65 3.02
N THR A 387 22.90 -8.01 2.78
CA THR A 387 23.67 -8.90 3.66
C THR A 387 24.23 -8.17 4.88
N ALA A 388 24.47 -8.89 5.97
CA ALA A 388 24.92 -8.31 7.25
C ALA A 388 26.26 -7.54 7.17
N ASP A 389 27.14 -7.89 6.23
CA ASP A 389 28.42 -7.21 5.98
C ASP A 389 28.24 -5.79 5.36
N ARG A 390 27.02 -5.44 4.94
CA ARG A 390 26.65 -4.13 4.40
C ARG A 390 26.01 -3.21 5.44
N THR A 391 25.87 -3.65 6.70
CA THR A 391 25.37 -2.78 7.77
C THR A 391 26.33 -1.64 8.07
N VAL A 392 25.83 -0.54 8.59
CA VAL A 392 26.65 0.58 9.08
C VAL A 392 27.69 0.09 10.10
N ALA A 393 27.29 -0.80 11.01
CA ALA A 393 28.23 -1.40 12.00
C ALA A 393 29.33 -2.21 11.32
N ALA A 394 29.01 -3.04 10.33
CA ALA A 394 30.01 -3.86 9.63
C ALA A 394 30.98 -3.02 8.79
N ILE A 395 30.46 -1.96 8.14
CA ILE A 395 31.30 -1.00 7.41
C ILE A 395 32.25 -0.29 8.38
N ALA A 396 31.71 0.23 9.50
CA ALA A 396 32.49 0.91 10.52
C ALA A 396 33.62 0.04 11.08
N ALA A 397 33.32 -1.22 11.42
CA ALA A 397 34.32 -2.18 11.91
C ALA A 397 35.41 -2.44 10.87
N ARG A 398 35.05 -2.65 9.60
CA ARG A 398 36.01 -2.88 8.50
C ARG A 398 36.91 -1.69 8.24
N GLU A 399 36.40 -0.47 8.41
CA GLU A 399 37.13 0.77 8.16
C GLU A 399 37.83 1.33 9.40
N GLY A 400 37.62 0.75 10.59
CA GLY A 400 38.14 1.28 11.86
C GLY A 400 37.57 2.65 12.23
N ARG A 401 36.27 2.89 11.91
CA ARG A 401 35.58 4.18 12.08
C ARG A 401 34.42 4.05 13.08
N ASP A 402 33.99 5.18 13.62
CA ASP A 402 32.75 5.24 14.41
C ASP A 402 31.51 5.01 13.51
N PRO A 403 30.55 4.16 13.89
CA PRO A 403 29.32 3.94 13.13
C PRO A 403 28.51 5.20 12.85
N ALA A 404 28.46 6.17 13.78
CA ALA A 404 27.76 7.43 13.57
C ALA A 404 28.43 8.28 12.48
N VAL A 405 29.77 8.19 12.36
CA VAL A 405 30.53 8.85 11.29
C VAL A 405 30.19 8.23 9.93
N VAL A 406 30.14 6.90 9.85
CA VAL A 406 29.76 6.18 8.63
C VAL A 406 28.32 6.51 8.21
N ALA A 407 27.39 6.53 9.17
CA ALA A 407 26.00 6.89 8.91
C ALA A 407 25.85 8.35 8.40
N LEU A 408 26.60 9.28 9.02
CA LEU A 408 26.58 10.70 8.63
C LEU A 408 27.13 10.88 7.20
N ASP A 409 28.22 10.18 6.86
CA ASP A 409 28.80 10.23 5.51
C ASP A 409 27.84 9.66 4.47
N ALA A 410 27.13 8.57 4.80
CA ALA A 410 26.10 7.99 3.93
C ALA A 410 24.96 8.96 3.68
N LEU A 411 24.52 9.71 4.69
CA LEU A 411 23.49 10.75 4.55
C LEU A 411 23.96 11.96 3.72
N LEU A 412 25.24 12.31 3.81
CA LEU A 412 25.84 13.42 3.05
C LEU A 412 26.16 13.05 1.60
N ALA A 413 26.14 11.77 1.25
CA ALA A 413 26.34 11.34 -0.13
C ALA A 413 25.31 12.00 -1.08
N ASN A 414 25.67 12.15 -2.37
CA ASN A 414 24.82 12.74 -3.38
C ASN A 414 24.26 14.13 -2.98
N ASP A 415 25.12 15.01 -2.48
CA ASP A 415 24.77 16.36 -2.01
C ASP A 415 23.68 16.34 -0.91
N GLY A 416 23.81 15.42 0.03
CA GLY A 416 22.90 15.27 1.17
C GLY A 416 21.62 14.48 0.87
N ARG A 417 21.51 13.87 -0.31
CA ARG A 417 20.38 13.03 -0.72
C ARG A 417 20.60 11.55 -0.47
N GLY A 418 21.71 11.20 0.18
CA GLY A 418 21.96 9.84 0.60
C GLY A 418 20.91 9.36 1.61
N MET A 419 20.59 8.07 1.57
CA MET A 419 19.60 7.45 2.44
C MET A 419 20.17 6.23 3.15
N LEU A 420 19.65 5.96 4.35
CA LEU A 420 19.85 4.72 5.06
C LEU A 420 18.54 3.95 5.10
N TYR A 421 18.61 2.65 4.89
CA TYR A 421 17.48 1.73 4.95
C TYR A 421 17.48 0.95 6.26
N HIS A 422 16.36 0.98 6.97
CA HIS A 422 16.12 0.24 8.22
C HIS A 422 14.99 -0.77 8.05
N PRO A 423 15.25 -2.03 7.71
CA PRO A 423 14.24 -3.08 7.64
C PRO A 423 13.77 -3.47 9.04
N PHE A 424 12.62 -2.94 9.48
CA PHE A 424 12.20 -3.13 10.86
C PHE A 424 11.20 -4.29 11.06
N LEU A 425 10.44 -4.69 10.03
CA LEU A 425 9.61 -5.89 10.00
C LEU A 425 9.96 -6.77 8.80
N ASN A 426 9.65 -8.05 8.87
CA ASN A 426 9.91 -9.05 7.84
C ASN A 426 11.39 -9.31 7.51
N TYR A 427 12.31 -8.92 8.41
CA TYR A 427 13.75 -9.12 8.19
C TYR A 427 14.50 -9.59 9.45
N ALA A 428 13.80 -10.12 10.43
CA ALA A 428 14.46 -10.71 11.59
C ALA A 428 15.33 -11.91 11.15
N GLY A 429 16.62 -11.87 11.52
CA GLY A 429 17.59 -12.87 11.05
C GLY A 429 18.23 -12.59 9.68
N GLY A 430 17.97 -11.42 9.06
CA GLY A 430 18.63 -10.98 7.83
C GLY A 430 18.29 -11.82 6.59
N SER A 431 17.07 -12.35 6.50
CA SER A 431 16.58 -13.14 5.37
C SER A 431 15.09 -12.85 5.11
N LEU A 432 14.68 -12.91 3.84
CA LEU A 432 13.29 -12.86 3.39
C LEU A 432 12.62 -14.24 3.26
N ASP A 433 13.22 -15.31 3.78
CA ASP A 433 12.58 -16.64 3.76
C ASP A 433 11.21 -16.67 4.46
N PRO A 434 10.97 -15.96 5.59
CA PRO A 434 9.63 -15.81 6.14
C PRO A 434 8.63 -15.15 5.18
N SER A 435 9.04 -14.08 4.49
CA SER A 435 8.21 -13.41 3.46
C SER A 435 7.91 -14.35 2.29
N PHE A 436 8.90 -15.14 1.84
CA PHE A 436 8.68 -16.17 0.82
C PHE A 436 7.63 -17.19 1.27
N ALA A 437 7.75 -17.71 2.49
CA ALA A 437 6.81 -18.68 3.04
C ALA A 437 5.38 -18.10 3.13
N MET A 438 5.25 -16.86 3.61
CA MET A 438 3.96 -16.16 3.67
C MET A 438 3.40 -15.88 2.27
N LEU A 439 4.21 -15.33 1.33
CA LEU A 439 3.78 -15.06 -0.05
C LEU A 439 3.43 -16.33 -0.84
N SER A 440 4.02 -17.47 -0.52
CA SER A 440 3.74 -18.74 -1.19
C SER A 440 2.49 -19.43 -0.66
N HIS A 441 1.96 -18.98 0.47
CA HIS A 441 0.89 -19.69 1.15
C HIS A 441 -0.48 -19.44 0.47
N ARG A 442 -1.31 -20.49 0.34
CA ARG A 442 -2.61 -20.45 -0.36
C ARG A 442 -3.64 -19.48 0.25
N ASP A 443 -3.54 -19.23 1.57
CA ASP A 443 -4.50 -18.43 2.34
C ASP A 443 -4.04 -16.98 2.53
N THR A 444 -2.96 -16.56 1.88
CA THR A 444 -2.46 -15.19 1.90
C THR A 444 -2.64 -14.49 0.56
N VAL A 445 -2.56 -13.18 0.58
CA VAL A 445 -2.52 -12.31 -0.60
C VAL A 445 -1.49 -11.20 -0.39
N PRO A 446 -0.82 -10.69 -1.44
CA PRO A 446 -0.02 -9.49 -1.34
C PRO A 446 -0.85 -8.30 -0.86
N GLY A 447 -0.27 -7.45 -0.01
CA GLY A 447 -0.88 -6.23 0.49
C GLY A 447 0.15 -5.40 1.23
N LEU A 448 -0.29 -4.38 1.98
CA LEU A 448 0.58 -3.53 2.79
C LEU A 448 1.60 -2.76 1.93
N SER A 449 1.20 -2.31 0.73
CA SER A 449 2.00 -1.40 -0.09
C SER A 449 2.00 0.01 0.48
N ASP A 450 0.95 0.33 1.26
CA ASP A 450 0.73 1.62 1.89
C ASP A 450 0.89 2.81 0.93
N GLY A 451 0.51 2.62 -0.34
CA GLY A 451 0.53 3.69 -1.35
C GLY A 451 -0.25 4.89 -0.87
N GLY A 452 0.35 6.08 -0.90
CA GLY A 452 -0.24 7.32 -0.39
C GLY A 452 0.07 7.63 1.07
N ALA A 453 0.64 6.68 1.82
CA ALA A 453 1.02 6.83 3.22
C ALA A 453 2.54 6.96 3.43
N HIS A 454 2.92 7.22 4.68
CA HIS A 454 4.31 7.23 5.18
C HIS A 454 5.25 8.05 4.31
N VAL A 455 4.72 9.16 3.81
CA VAL A 455 5.30 9.93 2.69
C VAL A 455 6.74 10.40 2.91
N GLY A 456 7.17 10.56 4.15
CA GLY A 456 8.54 10.94 4.52
C GLY A 456 9.39 9.79 5.08
N MET A 457 8.86 8.55 5.15
CA MET A 457 9.56 7.45 5.82
C MET A 457 9.62 6.16 5.01
N ILE A 458 8.58 5.81 4.22
CA ILE A 458 8.46 4.52 3.54
C ILE A 458 8.13 4.75 2.07
N CYS A 459 8.59 3.86 1.20
CA CYS A 459 8.36 3.93 -0.25
C CYS A 459 7.86 2.58 -0.80
N ASP A 460 6.85 2.00 -0.13
CA ASP A 460 6.38 0.63 -0.39
C ASP A 460 5.31 0.53 -1.49
N GLY A 461 4.76 1.64 -1.99
CA GLY A 461 3.91 1.68 -3.19
C GLY A 461 4.56 1.06 -4.44
N SER A 462 5.87 0.79 -4.41
CA SER A 462 6.63 0.06 -5.43
C SER A 462 6.58 -1.47 -5.29
N PHE A 463 5.86 -2.02 -4.29
CA PHE A 463 5.75 -3.46 -4.07
C PHE A 463 5.37 -4.27 -5.32
N PRO A 464 4.40 -3.86 -6.15
CA PRO A 464 4.02 -4.65 -7.31
C PRO A 464 5.20 -4.89 -8.27
N THR A 465 6.02 -3.88 -8.51
CA THR A 465 7.25 -4.02 -9.32
C THR A 465 8.31 -4.86 -8.59
N SER A 466 8.56 -4.59 -7.31
CA SER A 466 9.49 -5.34 -6.47
C SER A 466 9.14 -6.83 -6.44
N ASN A 467 7.84 -7.16 -6.33
CA ASN A 467 7.36 -8.53 -6.35
C ASN A 467 7.72 -9.26 -7.64
N LEU A 468 7.57 -8.60 -8.79
CA LEU A 468 7.94 -9.20 -10.07
C LEU A 468 9.46 -9.41 -10.17
N ILE A 469 10.27 -8.37 -9.89
CA ILE A 469 11.71 -8.48 -10.10
C ILE A 469 12.38 -9.36 -9.05
N HIS A 470 12.11 -9.14 -7.78
CA HIS A 470 12.80 -9.85 -6.71
C HIS A 470 12.37 -11.32 -6.63
N TRP A 471 11.06 -11.56 -6.47
CA TRP A 471 10.58 -12.92 -6.20
C TRP A 471 10.58 -13.85 -7.41
N THR A 472 10.54 -13.32 -8.64
CA THR A 472 10.42 -14.19 -9.82
C THR A 472 11.68 -14.24 -10.67
N ARG A 473 12.64 -13.29 -10.49
CA ARG A 473 13.82 -13.17 -11.33
C ARG A 473 15.13 -13.01 -10.55
N ASP A 474 15.23 -12.03 -9.65
CA ASP A 474 16.54 -11.53 -9.19
C ASP A 474 16.98 -12.08 -7.84
N ARG A 475 16.09 -12.63 -7.02
CA ARG A 475 16.47 -13.20 -5.72
C ARG A 475 17.52 -14.29 -5.85
N THR A 476 18.65 -14.14 -5.13
CA THR A 476 19.77 -15.09 -5.10
C THR A 476 19.95 -15.76 -3.74
N ARG A 477 19.33 -15.23 -2.68
CA ARG A 477 19.51 -15.67 -1.30
C ARG A 477 18.45 -16.66 -0.82
N GLY A 478 17.69 -17.26 -1.72
CA GLY A 478 16.65 -18.24 -1.39
C GLY A 478 15.79 -18.60 -2.60
N PRO A 479 14.68 -19.30 -2.39
CA PRO A 479 13.81 -19.73 -3.48
C PRO A 479 13.09 -18.53 -4.13
N ARG A 480 12.67 -18.74 -5.38
CA ARG A 480 11.86 -17.81 -6.18
C ARG A 480 10.47 -18.38 -6.44
N LEU A 481 9.52 -17.52 -6.74
CA LEU A 481 8.18 -17.89 -7.18
C LEU A 481 8.12 -17.95 -8.73
N PRO A 482 7.31 -18.82 -9.31
CA PRO A 482 6.97 -18.73 -10.74
C PRO A 482 6.34 -17.37 -11.06
N LEU A 483 6.69 -16.80 -12.23
CA LEU A 483 6.18 -15.50 -12.65
C LEU A 483 4.65 -15.48 -12.73
N GLU A 484 4.06 -16.53 -13.32
CA GLU A 484 2.59 -16.71 -13.44
C GLU A 484 1.90 -16.74 -12.06
N THR A 485 2.55 -17.33 -11.06
CA THR A 485 2.04 -17.33 -9.69
C THR A 485 2.00 -15.92 -9.10
N MET A 486 3.10 -15.16 -9.23
CA MET A 486 3.15 -13.79 -8.69
C MET A 486 2.17 -12.88 -9.40
N ILE A 487 2.01 -13.00 -10.72
CA ILE A 487 1.01 -12.25 -11.48
C ILE A 487 -0.40 -12.57 -10.95
N ALA A 488 -0.76 -13.85 -10.84
CA ALA A 488 -2.07 -14.25 -10.33
C ALA A 488 -2.34 -13.68 -8.92
N ARG A 489 -1.32 -13.68 -8.04
CA ARG A 489 -1.45 -13.20 -6.67
C ARG A 489 -1.74 -11.71 -6.59
N GLN A 490 -1.07 -10.88 -7.37
CA GLN A 490 -1.27 -9.41 -7.30
C GLN A 490 -2.32 -8.87 -8.29
N THR A 491 -3.07 -9.77 -8.94
CA THR A 491 -4.17 -9.44 -9.85
C THR A 491 -5.48 -10.10 -9.41
N ARG A 492 -5.71 -11.37 -9.80
CA ARG A 492 -6.92 -12.12 -9.47
C ARG A 492 -7.11 -12.32 -7.97
N ASP A 493 -6.06 -12.77 -7.25
CA ASP A 493 -6.21 -13.17 -5.85
C ASP A 493 -6.48 -11.96 -4.96
N THR A 494 -5.81 -10.82 -5.21
CA THR A 494 -6.08 -9.55 -4.52
C THR A 494 -7.47 -9.01 -4.86
N ALA A 495 -7.86 -9.00 -6.13
CA ALA A 495 -9.20 -8.58 -6.55
C ALA A 495 -10.31 -9.40 -5.88
N GLN A 496 -10.17 -10.73 -5.87
CA GLN A 496 -11.12 -11.63 -5.23
C GLN A 496 -11.21 -11.44 -3.71
N ALA A 497 -10.07 -11.18 -3.05
CA ALA A 497 -10.03 -10.97 -1.60
C ALA A 497 -10.90 -9.79 -1.14
N VAL A 498 -11.12 -8.82 -2.01
CA VAL A 498 -11.95 -7.63 -1.74
C VAL A 498 -13.28 -7.62 -2.53
N GLY A 499 -13.61 -8.72 -3.22
CA GLY A 499 -14.88 -8.88 -3.92
C GLY A 499 -14.98 -8.16 -5.27
N LEU A 500 -13.86 -7.82 -5.91
CA LEU A 500 -13.80 -7.24 -7.25
C LEU A 500 -13.62 -8.37 -8.29
N LEU A 501 -14.73 -9.03 -8.67
CA LEU A 501 -14.67 -10.24 -9.50
C LEU A 501 -14.72 -9.95 -11.02
N ASP A 502 -14.77 -8.68 -11.42
CA ASP A 502 -14.81 -8.23 -12.81
C ASP A 502 -13.43 -7.94 -13.42
N ARG A 503 -12.37 -8.06 -12.64
CA ARG A 503 -10.97 -7.70 -12.99
C ARG A 503 -9.96 -8.73 -12.49
N GLY A 504 -8.68 -8.53 -12.83
CA GLY A 504 -7.58 -9.42 -12.41
C GLY A 504 -7.38 -10.64 -13.29
N LEU A 505 -8.15 -10.80 -14.38
CA LEU A 505 -7.98 -11.83 -15.39
C LEU A 505 -8.03 -11.23 -16.81
N ILE A 506 -7.24 -11.81 -17.73
CA ILE A 506 -7.33 -11.53 -19.17
C ILE A 506 -8.23 -12.60 -19.80
N ALA A 507 -9.53 -12.34 -19.74
CA ALA A 507 -10.53 -13.20 -20.35
C ALA A 507 -11.71 -12.36 -20.91
N PRO A 508 -12.41 -12.81 -21.95
CA PRO A 508 -13.54 -12.07 -22.52
C PRO A 508 -14.57 -11.65 -21.47
N GLY A 509 -15.00 -10.40 -21.55
CA GLY A 509 -15.95 -9.77 -20.63
C GLY A 509 -15.32 -9.12 -19.39
N TYR A 510 -14.10 -9.49 -18.99
CA TYR A 510 -13.39 -8.83 -17.90
C TYR A 510 -13.03 -7.38 -18.25
N ARG A 511 -12.91 -6.53 -17.23
CA ARG A 511 -12.46 -5.16 -17.39
C ARG A 511 -11.08 -5.14 -18.04
N ALA A 512 -10.87 -4.28 -19.02
CA ALA A 512 -9.60 -4.18 -19.76
C ALA A 512 -8.57 -3.35 -18.98
N ASP A 513 -8.20 -3.85 -17.82
CA ASP A 513 -7.11 -3.35 -16.99
C ASP A 513 -5.89 -4.23 -17.29
N LEU A 514 -4.86 -3.66 -17.94
CA LEU A 514 -3.77 -4.42 -18.54
C LEU A 514 -2.43 -3.72 -18.35
N ASN A 515 -1.35 -4.51 -18.30
CA ASN A 515 0.03 -4.01 -18.40
C ASN A 515 0.75 -4.69 -19.57
N VAL A 516 1.54 -3.91 -20.31
CA VAL A 516 2.55 -4.40 -21.25
C VAL A 516 3.91 -4.09 -20.64
N ILE A 517 4.70 -5.13 -20.34
CA ILE A 517 5.92 -5.00 -19.54
C ILE A 517 7.12 -5.59 -20.27
N ASP A 518 8.20 -4.82 -20.40
CA ASP A 518 9.52 -5.32 -20.68
C ASP A 518 10.10 -5.99 -19.42
N TYR A 519 9.74 -7.25 -19.22
CA TYR A 519 10.11 -7.96 -18.00
C TYR A 519 11.63 -8.12 -17.83
N ALA A 520 12.38 -8.26 -18.92
CA ALA A 520 13.84 -8.34 -18.88
C ALA A 520 14.48 -7.01 -18.45
N GLY A 521 13.93 -5.89 -18.92
CA GLY A 521 14.37 -4.53 -18.59
C GLY A 521 13.70 -3.93 -17.35
N LEU A 522 12.78 -4.67 -16.69
CA LEU A 522 12.06 -4.16 -15.50
C LEU A 522 13.01 -3.94 -14.34
N LYS A 523 13.05 -2.72 -13.80
CA LYS A 523 13.90 -2.33 -12.68
C LYS A 523 13.31 -1.18 -11.87
N LEU A 524 13.76 -1.04 -10.63
CA LEU A 524 13.47 0.09 -9.74
C LEU A 524 14.67 1.05 -9.68
N GLU A 525 14.41 2.35 -9.68
CA GLU A 525 15.40 3.34 -9.27
C GLU A 525 15.50 3.39 -7.74
N ALA A 526 16.55 4.04 -7.22
CA ALA A 526 16.58 4.42 -5.81
C ALA A 526 15.41 5.39 -5.49
N PRO A 527 14.84 5.33 -4.29
CA PRO A 527 13.86 6.30 -3.84
C PRO A 527 14.41 7.74 -3.90
N LYS A 528 13.53 8.69 -4.21
CA LYS A 528 13.85 10.13 -4.28
C LYS A 528 12.77 10.94 -3.56
N VAL A 529 13.13 12.11 -3.08
CA VAL A 529 12.18 13.07 -2.52
C VAL A 529 11.61 13.92 -3.65
N ALA A 530 10.28 14.00 -3.73
CA ALA A 530 9.54 14.93 -4.59
C ALA A 530 8.75 15.93 -3.72
N TYR A 531 8.54 17.15 -4.23
CA TYR A 531 7.79 18.21 -3.56
C TYR A 531 6.54 18.53 -4.39
N ASP A 532 5.58 17.62 -4.40
CA ASP A 532 4.39 17.66 -5.27
C ASP A 532 3.07 17.46 -4.50
N LEU A 533 3.11 17.50 -3.17
CA LEU A 533 1.92 17.49 -2.32
C LEU A 533 1.41 18.93 -2.05
N PRO A 534 0.14 19.10 -1.62
CA PRO A 534 -0.39 20.40 -1.17
C PRO A 534 0.55 21.09 -0.18
N ALA A 535 0.46 22.42 -0.07
CA ALA A 535 1.35 23.26 0.74
C ALA A 535 2.86 23.08 0.43
N GLY A 536 3.22 22.60 -0.77
CA GLY A 536 4.60 22.26 -1.13
C GLY A 536 5.18 21.10 -0.33
N GLY A 537 4.33 20.23 0.19
CA GLY A 537 4.72 19.06 0.96
C GLY A 537 5.55 18.06 0.16
N ARG A 538 6.47 17.39 0.83
CA ARG A 538 7.36 16.39 0.24
C ARG A 538 6.81 14.98 0.39
N ARG A 539 7.22 14.11 -0.52
CA ARG A 539 7.07 12.65 -0.38
C ARG A 539 8.20 11.88 -1.02
N LEU A 540 8.37 10.64 -0.57
CA LEU A 540 9.18 9.65 -1.24
C LEU A 540 8.47 9.13 -2.48
N VAL A 541 9.21 9.04 -3.58
CA VAL A 541 8.77 8.42 -4.83
C VAL A 541 9.86 7.46 -5.32
N GLN A 542 9.45 6.35 -5.90
CA GLN A 542 10.36 5.40 -6.53
C GLN A 542 9.85 5.11 -7.94
N ARG A 543 10.67 5.33 -8.95
CA ARG A 543 10.30 5.07 -10.34
C ARG A 543 10.64 3.64 -10.74
N ALA A 544 9.82 3.09 -11.60
CA ALA A 544 10.08 1.84 -12.28
C ALA A 544 10.35 2.08 -13.78
N HIS A 545 11.24 1.30 -14.36
CA HIS A 545 11.44 1.20 -15.81
C HIS A 545 10.94 -0.16 -16.28
N GLY A 546 10.49 -0.22 -17.53
CA GLY A 546 10.02 -1.46 -18.16
C GLY A 546 8.51 -1.55 -18.35
N TYR A 547 7.71 -0.63 -17.83
CA TYR A 547 6.29 -0.52 -18.17
C TYR A 547 6.16 0.19 -19.51
N VAL A 548 5.89 -0.59 -20.59
CA VAL A 548 5.67 -0.06 -21.95
C VAL A 548 4.30 0.62 -22.03
N ALA A 549 3.28 0.00 -21.45
CA ALA A 549 1.95 0.60 -21.31
C ALA A 549 1.23 0.06 -20.08
N THR A 550 0.49 0.95 -19.40
CA THR A 550 -0.54 0.60 -18.41
C THR A 550 -1.88 1.09 -18.92
N ILE A 551 -2.87 0.22 -18.92
CA ILE A 551 -4.20 0.43 -19.50
C ILE A 551 -5.24 0.24 -18.39
N VAL A 552 -6.16 1.19 -18.26
CA VAL A 552 -7.27 1.16 -17.29
C VAL A 552 -8.58 1.29 -18.06
N GLY A 553 -9.43 0.27 -17.96
CA GLY A 553 -10.69 0.25 -18.69
C GLY A 553 -10.52 0.45 -20.21
N GLY A 554 -9.46 -0.11 -20.79
CA GLY A 554 -9.18 -0.01 -22.22
C GLY A 554 -8.47 1.27 -22.66
N VAL A 555 -8.20 2.21 -21.76
CA VAL A 555 -7.53 3.49 -22.07
C VAL A 555 -6.10 3.47 -21.53
N VAL A 556 -5.13 3.85 -22.36
CA VAL A 556 -3.71 3.92 -21.96
C VAL A 556 -3.50 5.10 -21.03
N THR A 557 -3.19 4.84 -19.76
CA THR A 557 -2.92 5.86 -18.74
C THR A 557 -1.44 6.17 -18.60
N GLN A 558 -0.57 5.20 -18.93
CA GLN A 558 0.88 5.38 -18.95
C GLN A 558 1.48 4.75 -20.20
N ARG A 559 2.51 5.39 -20.74
CA ARG A 559 3.31 4.91 -21.87
C ARG A 559 4.79 5.15 -21.58
N ASP A 560 5.60 4.09 -21.69
CA ASP A 560 7.04 4.10 -21.41
C ASP A 560 7.40 4.70 -20.05
N GLY A 561 6.57 4.40 -19.03
CA GLY A 561 6.74 4.88 -17.66
C GLY A 561 6.31 6.34 -17.43
N GLU A 562 5.78 7.03 -18.45
CA GLU A 562 5.28 8.40 -18.33
C GLU A 562 3.73 8.44 -18.48
N PRO A 563 3.06 9.31 -17.72
CA PRO A 563 1.61 9.44 -17.80
C PRO A 563 1.18 10.08 -19.14
N THR A 564 0.09 9.56 -19.71
CA THR A 564 -0.51 10.11 -20.93
C THR A 564 -1.40 11.33 -20.65
N GLY A 565 -1.81 11.55 -19.41
CA GLY A 565 -2.81 12.53 -19.03
C GLY A 565 -4.25 12.01 -19.06
N ALA A 566 -4.49 10.78 -19.53
CA ALA A 566 -5.82 10.18 -19.53
C ALA A 566 -6.25 9.77 -18.11
N LEU A 567 -7.52 10.00 -17.77
CA LEU A 567 -8.10 9.75 -16.46
C LEU A 567 -9.39 8.91 -16.57
N PRO A 568 -9.30 7.65 -17.03
CA PRO A 568 -10.45 6.77 -17.20
C PRO A 568 -10.92 6.13 -15.89
N GLY A 569 -10.11 6.19 -14.84
CA GLY A 569 -10.39 5.62 -13.53
C GLY A 569 -11.49 6.36 -12.81
N ARG A 570 -12.22 5.64 -11.97
CA ARG A 570 -13.39 6.12 -11.24
C ARG A 570 -13.54 5.43 -9.89
N LEU A 571 -14.42 5.95 -9.05
CA LEU A 571 -14.85 5.26 -7.85
C LEU A 571 -15.61 3.97 -8.20
N VAL A 572 -15.10 2.84 -7.73
CA VAL A 572 -15.76 1.53 -7.78
C VAL A 572 -16.62 1.38 -6.53
N ARG A 573 -17.94 1.32 -6.72
CA ARG A 573 -18.88 1.20 -5.60
C ARG A 573 -19.19 -0.25 -5.27
N GLY A 574 -18.69 -0.71 -4.13
CA GLY A 574 -18.91 -2.06 -3.61
C GLY A 574 -18.27 -3.16 -4.44
N GLY A 575 -18.53 -4.40 -4.07
CA GLY A 575 -18.07 -5.58 -4.80
C GLY A 575 -18.63 -5.62 -6.23
N GLN A 576 -17.85 -6.18 -7.15
CA GLN A 576 -18.21 -6.32 -8.57
C GLN A 576 -18.45 -7.78 -8.89
N ALA A 577 -19.55 -8.07 -9.60
CA ALA A 577 -19.86 -9.42 -10.04
C ALA A 577 -18.92 -9.86 -11.17
N PRO A 578 -18.64 -11.18 -11.31
CA PRO A 578 -17.90 -11.68 -12.46
C PRO A 578 -18.67 -11.39 -13.76
N PRO A 579 -17.96 -11.25 -14.90
CA PRO A 579 -18.63 -11.11 -16.19
C PRO A 579 -19.57 -12.28 -16.44
N LEU A 580 -20.73 -11.99 -17.05
CA LEU A 580 -21.56 -13.04 -17.59
C LEU A 580 -20.77 -13.78 -18.66
N ALA A 581 -20.79 -15.12 -18.62
CA ALA A 581 -20.17 -15.91 -19.67
C ALA A 581 -20.76 -15.46 -21.01
N MET A 582 -19.93 -14.89 -21.88
CA MET A 582 -20.35 -14.58 -23.24
C MET A 582 -20.70 -15.90 -23.92
N ALA A 583 -21.92 -16.02 -24.43
CA ALA A 583 -22.27 -17.14 -25.28
C ALA A 583 -21.24 -17.18 -26.43
N ALA A 584 -20.61 -18.32 -26.62
CA ALA A 584 -19.74 -18.53 -27.78
C ALA A 584 -20.62 -18.38 -29.02
N GLU A 585 -20.44 -17.28 -29.78
CA GLU A 585 -21.00 -17.15 -31.12
C GLU A 585 -20.17 -17.92 -32.14
#